data_5d85d254a6e964920d689ac8ce414868
#
_entry.id   5d85d254a6e964920d689ac8ce414868
#
_cell.length_a   1.000
_cell.length_b   1.000
_cell.length_c   1.000
_cell.angle_alpha   90.00
_cell.angle_beta   90.00
_cell.angle_gamma   90.00
#
_symmetry.space_group_name_H-M   'P 1'
#
loop_
_entity.id
_entity.type
_entity.pdbx_description
1 polymer ?
#
loop_
_entity_poly.entity_id
_entity_poly.type
_entity_poly.pdbx_seq_one_letter_code
_entity_poly.pdbx_strand_id
1 'polypeptide(L)'
;LEDFDQVILGETVLVAELDGHRAGFAGLMENDNFLHSLYVDPDYQGRGVGSALLEAVQSRFTSTGALKCLQMNKAAQTFYLQHGWKVISQGESEQGGYLLMHYPQASHYESDAQKG
;
A
#
# COMPACT_ATOMS: atom_id res chain seq x y z
N LEU A 1 -13.54 10.04 -6.53
CA LEU A 1 -12.91 9.45 -5.35
C LEU A 1 -12.23 10.54 -4.54
N GLU A 2 -12.61 10.70 -3.31
CA GLU A 2 -12.03 11.71 -2.42
C GLU A 2 -11.16 11.05 -1.37
N ASP A 3 -10.07 11.73 -1.01
CA ASP A 3 -9.18 11.30 0.04
C ASP A 3 -9.37 12.17 1.26
N PHE A 4 -9.26 11.56 2.42
CA PHE A 4 -9.30 12.25 3.69
C PHE A 4 -8.10 11.82 4.52
N ASP A 5 -7.26 12.79 4.92
CA ASP A 5 -6.05 12.51 5.68
C ASP A 5 -6.30 12.70 7.16
N GLN A 6 -5.82 11.76 7.95
CA GLN A 6 -5.87 11.85 9.40
C GLN A 6 -4.59 11.26 9.97
N VAL A 7 -3.95 11.97 10.90
CA VAL A 7 -2.72 11.50 11.54
C VAL A 7 -3.03 11.10 12.97
N ILE A 8 -2.78 9.85 13.31
CA ILE A 8 -3.03 9.30 14.64
C ILE A 8 -1.80 8.53 15.08
N LEU A 9 -1.15 8.95 16.16
CA LEU A 9 0.00 8.24 16.75
C LEU A 9 1.07 7.92 15.72
N GLY A 10 1.38 8.89 14.86
CA GLY A 10 2.41 8.70 13.84
C GLY A 10 1.92 8.00 12.59
N GLU A 11 0.67 7.59 12.57
CA GLU A 11 0.08 6.92 11.42
C GLU A 11 -0.82 7.88 10.67
N THR A 12 -0.68 7.92 9.36
CA THR A 12 -1.57 8.68 8.48
C THR A 12 -2.61 7.71 7.91
N VAL A 13 -3.87 8.05 8.07
CA VAL A 13 -4.96 7.22 7.54
C VAL A 13 -5.57 7.94 6.34
N LEU A 14 -5.56 7.28 5.19
CA LEU A 14 -6.22 7.77 3.99
C LEU A 14 -7.54 7.04 3.85
N VAL A 15 -8.61 7.79 3.66
CA VAL A 15 -9.95 7.22 3.52
C VAL A 15 -10.44 7.50 2.11
N ALA A 16 -10.90 6.45 1.43
CA ALA A 16 -11.50 6.58 0.11
C ALA A 16 -13.00 6.63 0.26
N GLU A 17 -13.64 7.64 -0.36
CA GLU A 17 -15.09 7.74 -0.39
C GLU A 17 -15.58 7.57 -1.82
N LEU A 18 -16.68 6.87 -1.95
CA LEU A 18 -17.31 6.64 -3.25
C LEU A 18 -18.81 6.81 -3.05
N ASP A 19 -19.41 7.70 -3.83
CA ASP A 19 -20.84 7.98 -3.74
C ASP A 19 -21.26 8.42 -2.34
N GLY A 20 -20.40 9.16 -1.66
CA GLY A 20 -20.68 9.67 -0.32
C GLY A 20 -20.49 8.65 0.80
N HIS A 21 -20.01 7.47 0.49
CA HIS A 21 -19.79 6.40 1.48
C HIS A 21 -18.31 6.05 1.57
N ARG A 22 -17.88 5.67 2.77
CA ARG A 22 -16.50 5.22 2.97
C ARG A 22 -16.34 3.84 2.34
N ALA A 23 -15.49 3.77 1.32
CA ALA A 23 -15.29 2.56 0.56
C ALA A 23 -14.07 1.78 0.99
N GLY A 24 -13.14 2.42 1.69
CA GLY A 24 -11.94 1.76 2.16
C GLY A 24 -10.99 2.72 2.83
N PHE A 25 -9.87 2.19 3.35
CA PHE A 25 -8.87 3.04 3.99
C PHE A 25 -7.49 2.40 3.87
N ALA A 26 -6.46 3.22 4.06
CA ALA A 26 -5.08 2.76 4.13
C ALA A 26 -4.42 3.43 5.32
N GLY A 27 -3.65 2.66 6.08
CA GLY A 27 -2.87 3.19 7.20
C GLY A 27 -1.40 3.18 6.85
N LEU A 28 -0.77 4.34 6.95
CA LEU A 28 0.60 4.56 6.50
C LEU A 28 1.44 5.15 7.61
N MET A 29 2.55 4.50 7.94
CA MET A 29 3.56 5.05 8.83
C MET A 29 4.52 5.84 7.95
N GLU A 30 4.29 7.14 7.80
CA GLU A 30 5.01 7.94 6.81
C GLU A 30 6.50 8.03 7.11
N ASN A 31 6.87 8.11 8.38
CA ASN A 31 8.28 8.22 8.76
C ASN A 31 9.08 6.99 8.35
N ASP A 32 8.41 5.84 8.24
CA ASP A 32 9.04 4.57 7.90
C ASP A 32 8.75 4.14 6.48
N ASN A 33 7.94 4.91 5.73
CA ASN A 33 7.47 4.51 4.40
C ASN A 33 6.87 3.11 4.44
N PHE A 34 6.05 2.85 5.46
CA PHE A 34 5.52 1.52 5.70
C PHE A 34 4.00 1.54 5.61
N LEU A 35 3.45 0.73 4.69
CA LEU A 35 2.01 0.56 4.57
C LEU A 35 1.57 -0.46 5.59
N HIS A 36 0.88 0.01 6.63
CA HIS A 36 0.49 -0.80 7.75
C HIS A 36 -0.81 -1.57 7.49
N SER A 37 -1.74 -0.98 6.76
CA SER A 37 -3.03 -1.62 6.49
C SER A 37 -3.63 -1.05 5.22
N LEU A 38 -4.38 -1.89 4.52
CA LEU A 38 -5.13 -1.49 3.34
C LEU A 38 -6.41 -2.31 3.35
N TYR A 39 -7.54 -1.62 3.38
CA TYR A 39 -8.84 -2.28 3.48
C TYR A 39 -9.81 -1.68 2.47
N VAL A 40 -10.54 -2.52 1.77
CA VAL A 40 -11.62 -2.11 0.88
C VAL A 40 -12.89 -2.81 1.34
N ASP A 41 -13.94 -2.02 1.56
CA ASP A 41 -15.23 -2.55 1.95
C ASP A 41 -15.71 -3.55 0.89
N PRO A 42 -16.18 -4.75 1.30
CA PRO A 42 -16.61 -5.75 0.32
C PRO A 42 -17.65 -5.24 -0.68
N ASP A 43 -18.51 -4.31 -0.27
CA ASP A 43 -19.53 -3.77 -1.16
C ASP A 43 -18.93 -2.90 -2.27
N TYR A 44 -17.67 -2.52 -2.15
CA TYR A 44 -17.00 -1.64 -3.09
C TYR A 44 -15.82 -2.29 -3.80
N GLN A 45 -15.61 -3.58 -3.60
CA GLN A 45 -14.54 -4.28 -4.28
C GLN A 45 -14.82 -4.37 -5.78
N GLY A 46 -13.74 -4.41 -6.56
CA GLY A 46 -13.88 -4.45 -8.02
C GLY A 46 -14.18 -3.11 -8.65
N ARG A 47 -14.09 -2.02 -7.90
CA ARG A 47 -14.41 -0.68 -8.39
C ARG A 47 -13.20 0.26 -8.37
N GLY A 48 -11.99 -0.30 -8.22
CA GLY A 48 -10.77 0.49 -8.28
C GLY A 48 -10.39 1.20 -6.99
N VAL A 49 -11.12 0.95 -5.91
CA VAL A 49 -10.85 1.63 -4.63
C VAL A 49 -9.48 1.25 -4.08
N GLY A 50 -9.16 -0.06 -4.10
CA GLY A 50 -7.86 -0.53 -3.60
C GLY A 50 -6.72 0.06 -4.39
N SER A 51 -6.84 0.10 -5.72
CA SER A 51 -5.79 0.68 -6.56
C SER A 51 -5.61 2.17 -6.28
N ALA A 52 -6.71 2.90 -6.11
CA ALA A 52 -6.64 4.33 -5.84
C ALA A 52 -5.96 4.59 -4.49
N LEU A 53 -6.33 3.80 -3.47
CA LEU A 53 -5.71 3.93 -2.15
C LEU A 53 -4.21 3.62 -2.22
N LEU A 54 -3.85 2.55 -2.91
CA LEU A 54 -2.46 2.16 -3.01
C LEU A 54 -1.65 3.21 -3.76
N GLU A 55 -2.19 3.78 -4.82
CA GLU A 55 -1.52 4.84 -5.55
C GLU A 55 -1.32 6.07 -4.68
N ALA A 56 -2.32 6.42 -3.88
CA ALA A 56 -2.20 7.55 -2.97
C ALA A 56 -1.12 7.29 -1.92
N VAL A 57 -1.04 6.08 -1.40
CA VAL A 57 0.02 5.70 -0.45
C VAL A 57 1.39 5.82 -1.12
N GLN A 58 1.52 5.27 -2.32
CA GLN A 58 2.80 5.26 -3.03
C GLN A 58 3.28 6.68 -3.32
N SER A 59 2.35 7.60 -3.55
CA SER A 59 2.73 8.99 -3.82
C SER A 59 3.31 9.69 -2.58
N ARG A 60 3.10 9.13 -1.41
CA ARG A 60 3.61 9.71 -0.17
C ARG A 60 4.96 9.15 0.27
N PHE A 61 5.43 8.08 -0.38
CA PHE A 61 6.74 7.52 -0.03
C PHE A 61 7.84 8.49 -0.41
N THR A 62 8.79 8.67 0.51
CA THR A 62 9.97 9.50 0.26
C THR A 62 11.19 8.65 -0.06
N SER A 63 11.07 7.33 0.11
CA SER A 63 12.08 6.35 -0.28
C SER A 63 11.36 5.04 -0.53
N THR A 64 12.07 3.92 -0.53
CA THR A 64 11.47 2.62 -0.77
C THR A 64 10.33 2.37 0.21
N GLY A 65 9.16 2.02 -0.31
CA GLY A 65 8.02 1.64 0.53
C GLY A 65 8.10 0.19 0.93
N ALA A 66 7.45 -0.17 2.03
CA ALA A 66 7.45 -1.54 2.54
C ALA A 66 6.08 -1.90 3.08
N LEU A 67 5.76 -3.19 3.01
CA LEU A 67 4.59 -3.74 3.66
C LEU A 67 4.86 -5.21 4.00
N LYS A 68 4.03 -5.75 4.89
CA LYS A 68 4.03 -7.17 5.21
C LYS A 68 2.69 -7.75 4.78
N CYS A 69 2.73 -8.83 4.01
CA CYS A 69 1.54 -9.49 3.49
C CYS A 69 1.56 -10.94 3.95
N LEU A 70 0.47 -11.40 4.57
CA LEU A 70 0.41 -12.79 5.00
C LEU A 70 0.57 -13.72 3.82
N GLN A 71 1.35 -14.80 4.01
CA GLN A 71 1.61 -15.74 2.94
C GLN A 71 0.36 -16.44 2.45
N MET A 72 -0.63 -16.62 3.32
CA MET A 72 -1.88 -17.25 2.93
C MET A 72 -2.81 -16.33 2.16
N ASN A 73 -2.54 -15.03 2.15
CA ASN A 73 -3.40 -14.08 1.43
C ASN A 73 -2.92 -13.93 -0.01
N LYS A 74 -3.25 -14.92 -0.84
CA LYS A 74 -2.75 -14.95 -2.22
C LYS A 74 -3.32 -13.82 -3.08
N ALA A 75 -4.56 -13.43 -2.82
CA ALA A 75 -5.18 -12.35 -3.59
C ALA A 75 -4.45 -11.04 -3.34
N ALA A 76 -4.09 -10.76 -2.10
CA ALA A 76 -3.35 -9.54 -1.77
C ALA A 76 -1.96 -9.56 -2.40
N GLN A 77 -1.28 -10.70 -2.37
CA GLN A 77 0.03 -10.82 -3.00
C GLN A 77 -0.04 -10.47 -4.48
N THR A 78 -1.01 -11.07 -5.18
CA THR A 78 -1.18 -10.80 -6.60
C THR A 78 -1.45 -9.33 -6.84
N PHE A 79 -2.30 -8.72 -6.02
CA PHE A 79 -2.63 -7.31 -6.14
C PHE A 79 -1.39 -6.43 -6.02
N TYR A 80 -0.57 -6.67 -5.00
CA TYR A 80 0.64 -5.86 -4.81
C TYR A 80 1.66 -6.08 -5.92
N LEU A 81 1.83 -7.35 -6.34
CA LEU A 81 2.76 -7.64 -7.43
C LEU A 81 2.35 -6.92 -8.72
N GLN A 82 1.04 -6.87 -9.00
CA GLN A 82 0.54 -6.19 -10.19
C GLN A 82 0.78 -4.68 -10.13
N HIS A 83 0.99 -4.14 -8.93
CA HIS A 83 1.23 -2.71 -8.75
C HIS A 83 2.70 -2.38 -8.58
N GLY A 84 3.60 -3.31 -8.89
CA GLY A 84 5.02 -3.04 -8.90
C GLY A 84 5.76 -3.35 -7.62
N TRP A 85 5.09 -3.96 -6.65
CA TRP A 85 5.74 -4.39 -5.42
C TRP A 85 6.51 -5.69 -5.66
N LYS A 86 7.56 -5.90 -4.89
CA LYS A 86 8.42 -7.08 -5.04
C LYS A 86 8.62 -7.74 -3.69
N VAL A 87 8.65 -9.07 -3.68
CA VAL A 87 8.93 -9.82 -2.47
C VAL A 87 10.43 -9.75 -2.19
N ILE A 88 10.78 -9.33 -0.98
CA ILE A 88 12.17 -9.18 -0.56
C ILE A 88 12.59 -10.31 0.36
N SER A 89 11.75 -10.69 1.31
CA SER A 89 12.06 -11.72 2.26
C SER A 89 10.77 -12.26 2.86
N GLN A 90 10.90 -13.20 3.78
CA GLN A 90 9.75 -13.76 4.48
C GLN A 90 10.09 -13.91 5.94
N GLY A 91 9.08 -13.96 6.78
CA GLY A 91 9.25 -14.10 8.21
C GLY A 91 8.02 -14.71 8.86
N GLU A 92 8.05 -14.77 10.17
CA GLU A 92 6.95 -15.34 10.95
C GLU A 92 6.40 -14.29 11.90
N SER A 93 5.09 -14.30 12.07
CA SER A 93 4.41 -13.42 13.00
C SER A 93 3.38 -14.22 13.77
N GLU A 94 2.69 -13.56 14.70
CA GLU A 94 1.63 -14.23 15.47
C GLU A 94 0.48 -14.66 14.57
N GLN A 95 0.29 -13.97 13.44
CA GLN A 95 -0.76 -14.32 12.48
C GLN A 95 -0.31 -15.37 11.47
N GLY A 96 0.95 -15.82 11.53
CA GLY A 96 1.49 -16.79 10.60
C GLY A 96 2.62 -16.22 9.78
N GLY A 97 3.03 -16.95 8.74
CA GLY A 97 4.09 -16.50 7.85
C GLY A 97 3.68 -15.29 7.04
N TYR A 98 4.63 -14.39 6.79
CA TYR A 98 4.39 -13.22 5.97
C TYR A 98 5.50 -13.03 4.96
N LEU A 99 5.18 -12.24 3.93
CA LEU A 99 6.15 -11.79 2.94
C LEU A 99 6.42 -10.31 3.20
N LEU A 100 7.69 -9.93 3.24
CA LEU A 100 8.07 -8.53 3.24
C LEU A 100 8.17 -8.09 1.79
N MET A 101 7.42 -7.07 1.43
CA MET A 101 7.41 -6.58 0.06
C MET A 101 7.85 -5.12 0.04
N HIS A 102 8.57 -4.76 -1.02
CA HIS A 102 9.05 -3.39 -1.20
C HIS A 102 8.50 -2.82 -2.49
N TYR A 103 8.21 -1.53 -2.44
CA TYR A 103 7.88 -0.74 -3.61
C TYR A 103 9.08 0.16 -3.90
N PRO A 104 9.83 -0.09 -4.97
CA PRO A 104 11.01 0.73 -5.26
C PRO A 104 10.61 2.16 -5.57
N GLN A 105 11.27 3.12 -4.92
CA GLN A 105 11.02 4.52 -5.21
C GLN A 105 11.46 4.81 -6.65
N ALA A 106 10.54 5.29 -7.46
CA ALA A 106 10.87 5.70 -8.81
C ALA A 106 11.58 7.05 -8.70
N SER A 107 12.84 7.08 -8.92
CA SER A 107 13.51 8.34 -8.78
C SER A 107 13.95 8.83 -10.09
N HIS A 108 13.78 9.14 -10.02
CA HIS A 108 14.27 9.40 -10.71
C HIS A 108 15.40 9.07 -11.39
N TYR A 109 15.57 8.41 -11.08
CA TYR A 109 16.52 8.01 -11.54
C TYR A 109 16.57 7.36 -12.39
N GLU A 110 16.19 7.21 -12.30
CA GLU A 110 16.37 6.86 -12.97
C GLU A 110 16.41 6.82 -13.86
N SER A 111 16.34 7.03 -13.79
CA SER A 111 16.56 7.17 -14.48
C SER A 111 16.91 7.29 -15.23
N ASP A 112 17.20 7.32 -15.03
CA ASP A 112 17.74 7.50 -15.56
C ASP A 112 18.17 7.14 -16.16
N ALA A 113 18.20 6.92 -15.85
CA ALA A 113 18.74 6.66 -16.17
C ALA A 113 18.83 6.20 -16.78
N GLN A 114 18.73 6.08 -16.64
CA GLN A 114 18.91 5.91 -16.97
C GLN A 114 19.02 5.75 -17.58
N LYS A 115 19.08 5.61 -17.59
CA LYS A 115 19.32 5.75 -17.93
C LYS A 115 19.49 5.58 -18.54
N GLY A 116 19.47 5.28 -18.38
CA GLY A 116 19.81 5.33 -18.67
C GLY A 116 19.92 5.32 -18.85
#